data_6d41e79be01bc4171bb4491087c62986
#
_entry.id   6d41e79be01bc4171bb4491087c62986
#
_cell.length_a   1.000
_cell.length_b   1.000
_cell.length_c   1.000
_cell.angle_alpha   90.00
_cell.angle_beta   90.00
_cell.angle_gamma   90.00
#
_symmetry.space_group_name_H-M   'P 1'
#
loop_
_entity.id
_entity.type
_entity.pdbx_description
1 polymer ?
#
loop_
_entity_poly.entity_id
_entity_poly.type
_entity_poly.pdbx_seq_one_letter_code
_entity_poly.pdbx_strand_id
1 'polypeptide(L)'
;MPNTYSAELIALEGPDAIAFAQAQFSSNLASLADGQWQFSAWLDAQGRVRALFHLMRLDGQRLRLLLRGGEAQAMAGELQRYVFRARLRVLALPSRELATAEPMPLHAVTEQGDTLVIGCGSHALKLATRGDDEWRLRQVRAGWPWLVRNTAGELLPAWLNLGALGATALDKGCYPGQEIVARMHYRGGSKRHLHRVRLSRPLEPGSMLEVDGQTIQLLDVVAVGGAAEALAVVHDDTQASLASGVEAGLPDGSGGVQVIALTA
;
A
#
# COMPACT_ATOMS: atom_id res chain seq x y z
N MET A 1 21.67 -1.64 8.29
CA MET A 1 21.76 -0.59 7.27
C MET A 1 20.38 0.03 7.18
N PRO A 2 20.20 1.35 7.08
CA PRO A 2 18.86 1.89 6.84
C PRO A 2 18.34 1.29 5.52
N ASN A 3 17.21 0.61 5.58
CA ASN A 3 16.49 0.18 4.38
C ASN A 3 15.93 1.44 3.72
N THR A 4 16.67 2.04 2.82
CA THR A 4 16.16 3.12 1.99
C THR A 4 15.10 2.55 1.07
N TYR A 5 13.86 3.03 1.20
CA TYR A 5 12.78 2.63 0.33
C TYR A 5 12.93 3.34 -1.00
N SER A 6 13.11 2.55 -2.05
CA SER A 6 13.07 3.04 -3.41
C SER A 6 11.70 3.63 -3.72
N ALA A 7 11.67 4.85 -4.22
CA ALA A 7 10.47 5.49 -4.73
C ALA A 7 10.23 5.03 -6.18
N GLU A 8 9.45 3.99 -6.31
CA GLU A 8 9.02 3.44 -7.60
C GLU A 8 7.84 4.22 -8.14
N LEU A 9 8.05 5.00 -9.20
CA LEU A 9 7.04 5.87 -9.78
C LEU A 9 6.67 5.49 -11.20
N ILE A 10 5.37 5.65 -11.50
CA ILE A 10 4.83 5.55 -12.85
C ILE A 10 4.13 6.87 -13.19
N ALA A 11 4.40 7.40 -14.39
CA ALA A 11 3.66 8.49 -14.99
C ALA A 11 2.63 7.94 -15.98
N LEU A 12 1.40 8.45 -15.91
CA LEU A 12 0.37 8.32 -16.93
C LEU A 12 0.12 9.70 -17.50
N GLU A 13 0.42 9.90 -18.77
CA GLU A 13 0.38 11.23 -19.40
C GLU A 13 -0.32 11.21 -20.73
N GLY A 14 -1.31 12.05 -20.89
CA GLY A 14 -2.08 12.22 -22.11
C GLY A 14 -3.55 12.51 -21.86
N PRO A 15 -4.31 12.91 -22.90
CA PRO A 15 -5.71 13.32 -22.75
C PRO A 15 -6.62 12.22 -22.22
N ASP A 16 -6.26 10.96 -22.39
CA ASP A 16 -7.07 9.82 -21.92
C ASP A 16 -6.52 9.19 -20.61
N ALA A 17 -5.54 9.83 -19.92
CA ALA A 17 -4.89 9.27 -18.73
C ALA A 17 -5.88 9.02 -17.58
N ILE A 18 -6.78 9.96 -17.31
CA ILE A 18 -7.79 9.83 -16.24
C ILE A 18 -8.80 8.73 -16.57
N ALA A 19 -9.31 8.70 -17.81
CA ALA A 19 -10.26 7.67 -18.23
C ALA A 19 -9.65 6.26 -18.19
N PHE A 20 -8.39 6.13 -18.60
CA PHE A 20 -7.63 4.89 -18.52
C PHE A 20 -7.47 4.45 -17.05
N ALA A 21 -6.98 5.33 -16.18
CA ALA A 21 -6.80 5.03 -14.76
C ALA A 21 -8.13 4.68 -14.08
N GLN A 22 -9.23 5.37 -14.42
CA GLN A 22 -10.57 5.08 -13.93
C GLN A 22 -11.01 3.65 -14.29
N ALA A 23 -10.65 3.14 -15.47
CA ALA A 23 -10.99 1.79 -15.91
C ALA A 23 -10.06 0.70 -15.36
N GLN A 24 -8.81 1.04 -15.01
CA GLN A 24 -7.81 0.05 -14.59
C GLN A 24 -7.70 -0.09 -13.08
N PHE A 25 -7.93 0.98 -12.29
CA PHE A 25 -7.63 0.99 -10.87
C PHE A 25 -8.89 0.96 -10.01
N SER A 26 -8.75 0.52 -8.78
CA SER A 26 -9.87 0.19 -7.90
C SER A 26 -10.54 1.41 -7.25
N SER A 27 -9.87 2.54 -7.11
CA SER A 27 -10.45 3.76 -6.52
C SER A 27 -11.21 4.60 -7.55
N ASN A 28 -12.12 5.47 -7.08
CA ASN A 28 -12.87 6.38 -7.95
C ASN A 28 -12.07 7.67 -8.15
N LEU A 29 -11.69 7.98 -9.41
CA LEU A 29 -10.93 9.18 -9.75
C LEU A 29 -11.85 10.39 -10.02
N ALA A 30 -13.16 10.20 -10.11
CA ALA A 30 -14.09 11.30 -10.44
C ALA A 30 -14.10 12.39 -9.36
N SER A 31 -13.85 12.03 -8.11
CA SER A 31 -13.78 12.95 -6.97
C SER A 31 -12.37 13.45 -6.66
N LEU A 32 -11.34 12.93 -7.33
CA LEU A 32 -9.97 13.34 -7.09
C LEU A 32 -9.68 14.65 -7.82
N ALA A 33 -9.43 15.74 -7.09
CA ALA A 33 -9.11 17.05 -7.68
C ALA A 33 -7.63 17.14 -8.12
N ASP A 34 -7.33 18.11 -8.97
CA ASP A 34 -5.96 18.44 -9.34
C ASP A 34 -5.17 18.88 -8.09
N GLY A 35 -3.92 18.48 -8.00
CA GLY A 35 -3.08 18.71 -6.81
C GLY A 35 -3.43 17.81 -5.62
N GLN A 36 -4.19 16.74 -5.82
CA GLN A 36 -4.54 15.77 -4.78
C GLN A 36 -4.09 14.35 -5.09
N TRP A 37 -4.01 13.55 -4.04
CA TRP A 37 -3.78 12.11 -4.12
C TRP A 37 -4.80 11.32 -3.32
N GLN A 38 -4.95 10.06 -3.66
CA GLN A 38 -5.70 9.04 -2.91
C GLN A 38 -4.98 7.70 -2.99
N PHE A 39 -5.32 6.78 -2.09
CA PHE A 39 -4.90 5.39 -2.29
C PHE A 39 -5.67 4.76 -3.44
N SER A 40 -4.99 3.88 -4.17
CA SER A 40 -5.60 3.03 -5.18
C SER A 40 -4.83 1.73 -5.32
N ALA A 41 -5.48 0.72 -5.87
CA ALA A 41 -4.85 -0.55 -6.16
C ALA A 41 -5.11 -0.98 -7.61
N TRP A 42 -4.18 -1.76 -8.15
CA TRP A 42 -4.38 -2.51 -9.37
C TRP A 42 -4.59 -3.97 -9.01
N LEU A 43 -5.72 -4.53 -9.42
CA LEU A 43 -6.12 -5.88 -9.07
C LEU A 43 -6.03 -6.81 -10.28
N ASP A 44 -5.89 -8.10 -10.02
CA ASP A 44 -6.13 -9.14 -11.02
C ASP A 44 -7.62 -9.51 -11.13
N ALA A 45 -7.95 -10.40 -12.06
CA ALA A 45 -9.32 -10.87 -12.27
C ALA A 45 -9.88 -11.64 -11.06
N GLN A 46 -9.03 -12.19 -10.19
CA GLN A 46 -9.40 -12.85 -8.95
C GLN A 46 -9.53 -11.88 -7.76
N GLY A 47 -9.42 -10.57 -8.03
CA GLY A 47 -9.52 -9.50 -7.03
C GLY A 47 -8.32 -9.38 -6.12
N ARG A 48 -7.18 -10.01 -6.43
CA ARG A 48 -5.95 -9.92 -5.65
C ARG A 48 -5.17 -8.66 -5.99
N VAL A 49 -4.54 -8.08 -5.00
CA VAL A 49 -3.76 -6.84 -5.14
C VAL A 49 -2.44 -7.13 -5.84
N ARG A 50 -2.30 -6.68 -7.09
CA ARG A 50 -1.06 -6.73 -7.86
C ARG A 50 -0.13 -5.56 -7.50
N ALA A 51 -0.72 -4.38 -7.25
CA ALA A 51 -0.01 -3.20 -6.78
C ALA A 51 -0.91 -2.33 -5.91
N LEU A 52 -0.34 -1.70 -4.90
CA LEU A 52 -0.92 -0.67 -4.06
C LEU A 52 -0.10 0.60 -4.26
N PHE A 53 -0.72 1.77 -4.36
CA PHE A 53 -0.02 3.01 -4.63
C PHE A 53 -0.78 4.26 -4.17
N HIS A 54 -0.05 5.35 -3.99
CA HIS A 54 -0.62 6.69 -4.00
C HIS A 54 -0.90 7.08 -5.45
N LEU A 55 -2.16 7.30 -5.78
CA LEU A 55 -2.58 7.82 -7.08
C LEU A 55 -2.73 9.32 -6.96
N MET A 56 -1.88 10.06 -7.65
CA MET A 56 -1.80 11.52 -7.62
C MET A 56 -2.33 12.09 -8.92
N ARG A 57 -3.22 13.06 -8.85
CA ARG A 57 -3.67 13.84 -9.98
C ARG A 57 -2.99 15.19 -9.96
N LEU A 58 -2.10 15.41 -10.92
CA LEU A 58 -1.39 16.69 -11.05
C LEU A 58 -2.23 17.71 -11.82
N ASP A 59 -2.90 17.23 -12.88
CA ASP A 59 -3.87 17.98 -13.69
C ASP A 59 -4.76 17.04 -14.51
N GLY A 60 -5.54 17.60 -15.44
CA GLY A 60 -6.47 16.85 -16.28
C GLY A 60 -5.83 15.81 -17.22
N GLN A 61 -4.51 15.78 -17.39
CA GLN A 61 -3.80 14.89 -18.31
C GLN A 61 -2.60 14.16 -17.69
N ARG A 62 -2.25 14.49 -16.44
CA ARG A 62 -1.06 13.94 -15.79
C ARG A 62 -1.40 13.30 -14.45
N LEU A 63 -1.10 12.01 -14.34
CA LEU A 63 -1.16 11.26 -13.09
C LEU A 63 0.23 10.74 -12.74
N ARG A 64 0.47 10.59 -11.42
CA ARG A 64 1.64 9.88 -10.88
C ARG A 64 1.16 8.78 -9.95
N LEU A 65 1.80 7.64 -10.03
CA LEU A 65 1.60 6.53 -9.11
C LEU A 65 2.90 6.31 -8.34
N LEU A 66 2.90 6.54 -7.04
CA LEU A 66 3.98 6.10 -6.16
C LEU A 66 3.62 4.73 -5.61
N LEU A 67 4.32 3.70 -6.06
CA LEU A 67 4.07 2.33 -5.64
C LEU A 67 4.43 2.15 -4.16
N ARG A 68 3.61 1.40 -3.48
CA ARG A 68 3.82 0.96 -2.09
C ARG A 68 4.31 -0.48 -2.10
N GLY A 69 5.50 -0.67 -2.64
CA GLY A 69 6.09 -1.97 -2.96
C GLY A 69 5.91 -2.35 -4.44
N GLY A 70 6.73 -3.27 -4.91
CA GLY A 70 6.77 -3.67 -6.32
C GLY A 70 7.77 -2.87 -7.14
N GLU A 71 7.70 -3.00 -8.46
CA GLU A 71 8.65 -2.43 -9.43
C GLU A 71 7.91 -1.65 -10.50
N ALA A 72 8.24 -0.36 -10.65
CA ALA A 72 7.57 0.53 -11.60
C ALA A 72 7.73 0.07 -13.05
N GLN A 73 8.91 -0.41 -13.43
CA GLN A 73 9.17 -0.87 -14.80
C GLN A 73 8.31 -2.09 -15.17
N ALA A 74 8.17 -3.05 -14.26
CA ALA A 74 7.36 -4.23 -14.48
C ALA A 74 5.87 -3.87 -14.61
N MET A 75 5.36 -3.06 -13.68
CA MET A 75 3.95 -2.63 -13.71
C MET A 75 3.64 -1.75 -14.94
N ALA A 76 4.52 -0.81 -15.30
CA ALA A 76 4.34 0.03 -16.47
C ALA A 76 4.30 -0.79 -17.76
N GLY A 77 5.19 -1.77 -17.90
CA GLY A 77 5.21 -2.68 -19.05
C GLY A 77 3.94 -3.52 -19.17
N GLU A 78 3.35 -3.95 -18.07
CA GLU A 78 2.08 -4.66 -18.10
C GLU A 78 0.89 -3.72 -18.37
N LEU A 79 0.84 -2.54 -17.76
CA LEU A 79 -0.20 -1.55 -18.04
C LEU A 79 -0.21 -1.11 -19.52
N GLN A 80 0.96 -1.03 -20.15
CA GLN A 80 1.08 -0.68 -21.57
C GLN A 80 0.28 -1.63 -22.49
N ARG A 81 0.09 -2.89 -22.11
CA ARG A 81 -0.70 -3.86 -22.87
C ARG A 81 -2.19 -3.52 -22.92
N TYR A 82 -2.67 -2.72 -21.98
CA TYR A 82 -4.07 -2.25 -21.93
C TYR A 82 -4.27 -0.90 -22.62
N VAL A 83 -3.19 -0.26 -23.07
CA VAL A 83 -3.24 0.99 -23.84
C VAL A 83 -3.57 0.66 -25.30
N PHE A 84 -4.84 0.37 -25.57
CA PHE A 84 -5.33 0.09 -26.92
C PHE A 84 -6.23 1.26 -27.37
N ARG A 85 -5.83 2.04 -28.36
CA ARG A 85 -6.52 3.25 -28.86
C ARG A 85 -6.59 4.43 -27.90
N ALA A 86 -6.15 4.30 -26.65
CA ALA A 86 -6.10 5.40 -25.71
C ALA A 86 -4.87 6.30 -25.97
N ARG A 87 -5.08 7.61 -25.93
CA ARG A 87 -4.03 8.61 -26.19
C ARG A 87 -3.33 8.96 -24.89
N LEU A 88 -2.51 8.06 -24.41
CA LEU A 88 -1.66 8.28 -23.23
C LEU A 88 -0.34 7.53 -23.37
N ARG A 89 0.62 7.92 -22.55
CA ARG A 89 1.88 7.20 -22.33
C ARG A 89 1.90 6.68 -20.89
N VAL A 90 2.39 5.47 -20.72
CA VAL A 90 2.67 4.84 -19.42
C VAL A 90 4.18 4.73 -19.32
N LEU A 91 4.78 5.42 -18.35
CA LEU A 91 6.23 5.51 -18.21
C LEU A 91 6.65 5.19 -16.77
N ALA A 92 7.56 4.25 -16.59
CA ALA A 92 8.29 4.14 -15.35
C ALA A 92 9.29 5.30 -15.27
N LEU A 93 9.25 6.06 -14.19
CA LEU A 93 10.19 7.16 -13.96
C LEU A 93 11.47 6.64 -13.31
N PRO A 94 12.60 7.36 -13.43
CA PRO A 94 13.83 6.98 -12.74
C PRO A 94 13.60 6.82 -11.23
N SER A 95 14.11 5.73 -10.68
CA SER A 95 14.00 5.44 -9.26
C SER A 95 14.72 6.51 -8.44
N ARG A 96 14.10 6.90 -7.33
CA ARG A 96 14.62 7.83 -6.33
C ARG A 96 14.46 7.21 -4.95
N GLU A 97 14.86 7.93 -3.92
CA GLU A 97 14.61 7.53 -2.53
C GLU A 97 13.48 8.35 -1.93
N LEU A 98 12.80 7.79 -0.94
CA LEU A 98 11.81 8.52 -0.14
C LEU A 98 12.48 9.16 1.06
N ALA A 99 12.14 10.40 1.32
CA ALA A 99 12.53 11.14 2.50
C ALA A 99 11.32 11.76 3.19
N THR A 100 11.44 11.94 4.48
CA THR A 100 10.49 12.72 5.28
C THR A 100 10.61 14.20 4.93
N ALA A 101 9.48 14.88 4.86
CA ALA A 101 9.42 16.33 4.66
C ALA A 101 8.48 16.97 5.67
N GLU A 102 8.51 18.30 5.73
CA GLU A 102 7.63 19.11 6.57
C GLU A 102 6.15 18.74 6.33
N PRO A 103 5.32 18.74 7.37
CA PRO A 103 3.91 18.39 7.24
C PRO A 103 3.19 19.18 6.15
N MET A 104 2.42 18.48 5.36
CA MET A 104 1.50 19.05 4.37
C MET A 104 0.09 18.50 4.62
N PRO A 105 -0.95 19.24 4.22
CA PRO A 105 -2.32 18.75 4.32
C PRO A 105 -2.47 17.34 3.75
N LEU A 106 -3.24 16.50 4.43
CA LEU A 106 -3.54 15.16 3.94
C LEU A 106 -4.16 15.24 2.54
N HIS A 107 -3.75 14.36 1.66
CA HIS A 107 -4.13 14.30 0.24
C HIS A 107 -3.58 15.41 -0.67
N ALA A 108 -2.86 16.41 -0.16
CA ALA A 108 -2.20 17.39 -1.02
C ALA A 108 -1.00 16.78 -1.75
N VAL A 109 -0.76 17.21 -2.98
CA VAL A 109 0.46 16.88 -3.74
C VAL A 109 0.97 18.10 -4.48
N THR A 110 2.28 18.26 -4.53
CA THR A 110 2.95 19.28 -5.34
C THR A 110 4.07 18.66 -6.16
N GLU A 111 4.16 19.04 -7.42
CA GLU A 111 5.27 18.67 -8.31
C GLU A 111 5.90 19.96 -8.85
N GLN A 112 7.20 20.16 -8.60
CA GLN A 112 7.97 21.32 -9.09
C GLN A 112 9.31 20.82 -9.61
N GLY A 113 9.47 20.80 -10.94
CA GLY A 113 10.59 20.16 -11.60
C GLY A 113 10.68 18.69 -11.20
N ASP A 114 11.83 18.27 -10.70
CA ASP A 114 12.07 16.90 -10.24
C ASP A 114 11.61 16.62 -8.79
N THR A 115 11.05 17.61 -8.12
CA THR A 115 10.62 17.50 -6.73
C THR A 115 9.14 17.17 -6.67
N LEU A 116 8.79 15.99 -6.15
CA LEU A 116 7.44 15.58 -5.84
C LEU A 116 7.30 15.47 -4.31
N VAL A 117 6.28 16.13 -3.75
CA VAL A 117 5.97 16.08 -2.32
C VAL A 117 4.51 15.68 -2.12
N ILE A 118 4.27 14.74 -1.22
CA ILE A 118 2.98 14.10 -0.95
C ILE A 118 2.61 14.35 0.49
N GLY A 119 1.56 15.11 0.73
CA GLY A 119 1.06 15.44 2.06
C GLY A 119 0.35 14.25 2.72
N CYS A 120 0.82 13.88 3.90
CA CYS A 120 0.29 12.80 4.72
C CYS A 120 -0.32 13.31 6.04
N GLY A 121 -0.64 14.60 6.14
CA GLY A 121 -1.15 15.24 7.34
C GLY A 121 -0.05 15.51 8.36
N SER A 122 0.33 14.51 9.16
CA SER A 122 1.36 14.64 10.20
C SER A 122 2.81 14.72 9.68
N HIS A 123 3.02 14.45 8.41
CA HIS A 123 4.31 14.50 7.70
C HIS A 123 4.03 14.65 6.21
N ALA A 124 5.08 14.75 5.40
CA ALA A 124 5.01 14.56 3.97
C ALA A 124 6.09 13.58 3.51
N LEU A 125 5.86 12.92 2.37
CA LEU A 125 6.86 12.17 1.63
C LEU A 125 7.43 13.04 0.53
N LYS A 126 8.75 13.02 0.37
CA LYS A 126 9.46 13.76 -0.68
C LYS A 126 10.32 12.79 -1.48
N LEU A 127 10.31 12.94 -2.82
CA LEU A 127 11.32 12.31 -3.65
C LEU A 127 12.65 13.01 -3.47
N ALA A 128 13.69 12.23 -3.19
CA ALA A 128 15.02 12.75 -2.91
C ALA A 128 16.11 11.90 -3.58
N THR A 129 17.30 12.44 -3.65
CA THR A 129 18.51 11.69 -4.06
C THR A 129 19.05 10.85 -2.93
N ARG A 130 18.75 11.23 -1.68
CA ARG A 130 19.07 10.48 -0.46
C ARG A 130 17.84 10.49 0.44
N GLY A 131 17.38 9.29 0.79
CA GLY A 131 16.20 9.07 1.62
C GLY A 131 16.49 8.95 3.11
N ASP A 132 15.41 8.85 3.87
CA ASP A 132 15.36 8.43 5.27
C ASP A 132 14.19 7.48 5.48
N ASP A 133 14.02 6.98 6.69
CA ASP A 133 12.94 6.08 7.06
C ASP A 133 12.06 6.59 8.23
N GLU A 134 12.21 7.86 8.61
CA GLU A 134 11.46 8.47 9.73
C GLU A 134 9.95 8.49 9.50
N TRP A 135 9.51 8.58 8.24
CA TRP A 135 8.11 8.54 7.84
C TRP A 135 7.44 7.18 8.07
N ARG A 136 8.21 6.08 8.07
CA ARG A 136 7.67 4.71 8.10
C ARG A 136 6.85 4.42 9.34
N LEU A 137 7.38 4.73 10.52
CA LEU A 137 6.68 4.50 11.79
C LEU A 137 5.33 5.23 11.83
N ARG A 138 5.27 6.45 11.28
CA ARG A 138 4.03 7.22 11.19
C ARG A 138 3.01 6.53 10.28
N GLN A 139 3.46 5.93 9.17
CA GLN A 139 2.58 5.20 8.26
C GLN A 139 2.13 3.85 8.82
N VAL A 140 3.01 3.10 9.50
CA VAL A 140 2.62 1.91 10.26
C VAL A 140 1.53 2.25 11.27
N ARG A 141 1.70 3.33 12.03
CA ARG A 141 0.72 3.80 13.02
C ARG A 141 -0.59 4.29 12.40
N ALA A 142 -0.55 4.80 11.18
CA ALA A 142 -1.73 5.19 10.40
C ALA A 142 -2.43 3.99 9.72
N GLY A 143 -1.90 2.78 9.83
CA GLY A 143 -2.45 1.59 9.17
C GLY A 143 -2.27 1.59 7.65
N TRP A 144 -1.26 2.26 7.13
CA TRP A 144 -0.98 2.38 5.70
C TRP A 144 0.03 1.32 5.26
N PRO A 145 -0.41 0.19 4.68
CA PRO A 145 0.47 -0.92 4.39
C PRO A 145 1.46 -0.60 3.26
N TRP A 146 2.68 -1.09 3.41
CA TRP A 146 3.66 -1.22 2.36
C TRP A 146 3.78 -2.69 1.98
N LEU A 147 3.63 -3.04 0.71
CA LEU A 147 3.66 -4.44 0.27
C LEU A 147 5.11 -4.91 0.14
N VAL A 148 5.39 -6.10 0.64
CA VAL A 148 6.67 -6.77 0.37
C VAL A 148 6.67 -7.39 -1.02
N ARG A 149 7.85 -7.54 -1.63
CA ARG A 149 8.01 -8.01 -3.03
C ARG A 149 7.22 -9.27 -3.36
N ASN A 150 7.13 -10.21 -2.42
CA ASN A 150 6.53 -11.53 -2.66
C ASN A 150 5.04 -11.59 -2.37
N THR A 151 4.37 -10.47 -2.07
CA THR A 151 2.93 -10.46 -1.75
C THR A 151 2.05 -9.96 -2.90
N ALA A 152 2.64 -9.55 -4.01
CA ALA A 152 1.89 -9.16 -5.20
C ALA A 152 1.07 -10.35 -5.75
N GLY A 153 -0.24 -10.17 -5.89
CA GLY A 153 -1.15 -11.22 -6.34
C GLY A 153 -1.56 -12.26 -5.27
N GLU A 154 -1.20 -12.05 -4.00
CA GLU A 154 -1.58 -12.97 -2.90
C GLU A 154 -2.66 -12.38 -2.00
N LEU A 155 -2.63 -11.08 -1.75
CA LEU A 155 -3.48 -10.42 -0.78
C LEU A 155 -4.76 -9.88 -1.39
N LEU A 156 -5.84 -9.92 -0.64
CA LEU A 156 -7.11 -9.32 -1.03
C LEU A 156 -7.24 -7.90 -0.46
N PRO A 157 -7.94 -6.98 -1.16
CA PRO A 157 -8.15 -5.61 -0.68
C PRO A 157 -8.74 -5.53 0.73
N ALA A 158 -9.65 -6.44 1.06
CA ALA A 158 -10.26 -6.51 2.39
C ALA A 158 -9.26 -6.88 3.49
N TRP A 159 -8.25 -7.70 3.18
CA TRP A 159 -7.20 -8.07 4.13
C TRP A 159 -6.28 -6.90 4.47
N LEU A 160 -6.17 -5.95 3.57
CA LEU A 160 -5.36 -4.73 3.69
C LEU A 160 -6.17 -3.51 4.15
N ASN A 161 -7.44 -3.70 4.51
CA ASN A 161 -8.38 -2.63 4.89
C ASN A 161 -8.50 -1.53 3.82
N LEU A 162 -8.33 -1.87 2.52
CA LEU A 162 -8.30 -0.88 1.43
C LEU A 162 -9.62 -0.13 1.26
N GLY A 163 -10.74 -0.70 1.69
CA GLY A 163 -12.04 -0.02 1.74
C GLY A 163 -12.00 1.19 2.70
N ALA A 164 -11.47 1.00 3.91
CA ALA A 164 -11.33 2.07 4.90
C ALA A 164 -10.35 3.17 4.46
N LEU A 165 -9.35 2.82 3.63
CA LEU A 165 -8.42 3.77 3.03
C LEU A 165 -8.98 4.48 1.77
N GLY A 166 -10.23 4.21 1.37
CA GLY A 166 -10.81 4.76 0.14
C GLY A 166 -10.14 4.26 -1.15
N ALA A 167 -9.32 3.20 -1.05
CA ALA A 167 -8.57 2.65 -2.17
C ALA A 167 -9.42 1.73 -3.08
N THR A 168 -10.64 1.37 -2.69
CA THR A 168 -11.58 0.58 -3.49
C THR A 168 -12.93 1.29 -3.55
N ALA A 169 -13.54 1.32 -4.73
CA ALA A 169 -14.84 1.92 -4.97
C ALA A 169 -15.79 0.94 -5.64
N LEU A 170 -17.06 0.98 -5.25
CA LEU A 170 -18.14 0.18 -5.84
C LEU A 170 -19.14 1.04 -6.64
N ASP A 171 -19.03 2.35 -6.52
CA ASP A 171 -19.89 3.39 -7.13
C ASP A 171 -19.29 3.98 -8.40
N LYS A 172 -18.42 3.24 -9.08
CA LYS A 172 -17.80 3.62 -10.35
C LYS A 172 -18.00 2.54 -11.42
N GLY A 173 -17.60 2.83 -12.67
CA GLY A 173 -17.56 1.84 -13.74
C GLY A 173 -16.64 0.64 -13.43
N CYS A 174 -16.75 -0.43 -14.21
CA CYS A 174 -16.02 -1.68 -13.99
C CYS A 174 -14.50 -1.48 -14.01
N TYR A 175 -13.83 -2.25 -13.16
CA TYR A 175 -12.37 -2.41 -13.14
C TYR A 175 -12.01 -3.88 -12.84
N PRO A 176 -10.79 -4.35 -13.17
CA PRO A 176 -10.39 -5.73 -12.89
C PRO A 176 -10.57 -6.11 -11.43
N GLY A 177 -11.19 -7.28 -11.17
CA GLY A 177 -11.40 -7.81 -9.82
C GLY A 177 -12.55 -7.20 -9.02
N GLN A 178 -13.30 -6.22 -9.57
CA GLN A 178 -14.39 -5.55 -8.86
C GLN A 178 -15.46 -6.53 -8.34
N GLU A 179 -15.75 -7.60 -9.06
CA GLU A 179 -16.76 -8.60 -8.64
C GLU A 179 -16.39 -9.22 -7.29
N ILE A 180 -15.12 -9.52 -7.06
CA ILE A 180 -14.64 -10.09 -5.80
C ILE A 180 -14.71 -9.05 -4.69
N VAL A 181 -14.30 -7.81 -4.97
CA VAL A 181 -14.42 -6.68 -4.01
C VAL A 181 -15.88 -6.48 -3.60
N ALA A 182 -16.79 -6.42 -4.56
CA ALA A 182 -18.22 -6.27 -4.31
C ALA A 182 -18.81 -7.46 -3.53
N ARG A 183 -18.44 -8.69 -3.90
CA ARG A 183 -18.87 -9.89 -3.20
C ARG A 183 -18.43 -9.90 -1.74
N MET A 184 -17.18 -9.52 -1.44
CA MET A 184 -16.68 -9.44 -0.07
C MET A 184 -17.37 -8.33 0.73
N HIS A 185 -17.68 -7.22 0.08
CA HIS A 185 -18.40 -6.11 0.72
C HIS A 185 -19.85 -6.48 1.09
N TYR A 186 -20.60 -7.12 0.18
CA TYR A 186 -22.05 -7.35 0.35
C TYR A 186 -22.43 -8.71 0.94
N ARG A 187 -21.60 -9.76 0.79
CA ARG A 187 -21.98 -11.15 1.14
C ARG A 187 -21.26 -11.74 2.33
N GLY A 188 -20.45 -10.97 3.00
CA GLY A 188 -19.76 -11.43 4.18
C GLY A 188 -18.29 -11.06 4.15
N GLY A 189 -17.85 -10.60 5.30
CA GLY A 189 -16.52 -10.07 5.52
C GLY A 189 -15.41 -11.08 5.30
N SER A 190 -14.23 -10.55 5.17
CA SER A 190 -13.00 -11.31 5.28
C SER A 190 -12.85 -11.82 6.70
N LYS A 191 -12.26 -13.01 6.84
CA LYS A 191 -11.75 -13.51 8.13
C LYS A 191 -10.32 -13.07 8.42
N ARG A 192 -9.72 -12.25 7.56
CA ARG A 192 -8.38 -11.73 7.74
C ARG A 192 -8.40 -10.23 7.56
N HIS A 193 -7.72 -9.51 8.46
CA HIS A 193 -7.66 -8.05 8.50
C HIS A 193 -6.25 -7.57 8.80
N LEU A 194 -5.97 -6.34 8.37
CA LEU A 194 -4.73 -5.66 8.72
C LEU A 194 -4.83 -5.15 10.17
N HIS A 195 -3.84 -5.51 10.96
CA HIS A 195 -3.70 -5.05 12.33
C HIS A 195 -2.32 -4.42 12.53
N ARG A 196 -2.26 -3.43 13.42
CA ARG A 196 -1.00 -2.96 13.96
C ARG A 196 -0.61 -3.84 15.13
N VAL A 197 0.63 -4.33 15.11
CA VAL A 197 1.16 -5.19 16.17
C VAL A 197 2.50 -4.67 16.68
N ARG A 198 2.81 -4.98 17.94
CA ARG A 198 4.12 -4.81 18.53
C ARG A 198 4.80 -6.16 18.66
N LEU A 199 6.06 -6.21 18.27
CA LEU A 199 6.92 -7.38 18.37
C LEU A 199 7.98 -7.13 19.44
N SER A 200 8.35 -8.15 20.20
CA SER A 200 9.41 -8.04 21.21
C SER A 200 10.80 -7.79 20.61
N ARG A 201 10.99 -8.11 19.34
CA ARG A 201 12.20 -7.83 18.55
C ARG A 201 11.84 -7.57 17.10
N PRO A 202 12.68 -6.83 16.34
CA PRO A 202 12.48 -6.67 14.90
C PRO A 202 12.58 -8.01 14.16
N LEU A 203 11.74 -8.16 13.14
CA LEU A 203 11.78 -9.24 12.15
C LEU A 203 11.81 -8.61 10.75
N GLU A 204 12.18 -9.41 9.75
CA GLU A 204 12.14 -8.97 8.37
C GLU A 204 10.71 -8.78 7.87
N PRO A 205 10.41 -7.73 7.10
CA PRO A 205 9.13 -7.61 6.39
C PRO A 205 8.87 -8.84 5.52
N GLY A 206 7.64 -9.35 5.54
CA GLY A 206 7.26 -10.59 4.86
C GLY A 206 7.40 -11.85 5.72
N SER A 207 7.96 -11.74 6.93
CA SER A 207 8.01 -12.88 7.85
C SER A 207 6.61 -13.40 8.15
N MET A 208 6.52 -14.73 8.25
CA MET A 208 5.33 -15.44 8.69
C MET A 208 5.49 -15.83 10.15
N LEU A 209 4.43 -15.74 10.92
CA LEU A 209 4.37 -16.16 12.31
C LEU A 209 3.19 -17.10 12.51
N GLU A 210 3.34 -18.08 13.39
CA GLU A 210 2.27 -19.02 13.75
C GLU A 210 1.71 -18.67 15.14
N VAL A 211 0.40 -18.43 15.19
CA VAL A 211 -0.36 -18.16 16.41
C VAL A 211 -1.65 -18.98 16.36
N ASP A 212 -1.89 -19.82 17.37
CA ASP A 212 -3.10 -20.65 17.48
C ASP A 212 -3.41 -21.47 16.21
N GLY A 213 -2.37 -21.97 15.53
CA GLY A 213 -2.50 -22.73 14.29
C GLY A 213 -2.89 -21.89 13.07
N GLN A 214 -2.84 -20.56 13.18
CA GLN A 214 -3.07 -19.63 12.09
C GLN A 214 -1.79 -18.86 11.75
N THR A 215 -1.57 -18.62 10.46
CA THR A 215 -0.44 -17.86 9.99
C THR A 215 -0.75 -16.36 9.98
N ILE A 216 0.13 -15.56 10.58
CA ILE A 216 0.15 -14.11 10.53
C ILE A 216 1.26 -13.68 9.59
N GLN A 217 0.95 -12.78 8.65
CA GLN A 217 1.93 -12.25 7.69
C GLN A 217 2.29 -10.81 8.03
N LEU A 218 3.58 -10.57 8.32
CA LEU A 218 4.10 -9.21 8.53
C LEU A 218 4.29 -8.51 7.18
N LEU A 219 3.80 -7.28 7.05
CA LEU A 219 3.95 -6.48 5.81
C LEU A 219 5.04 -5.41 5.94
N ASP A 220 4.95 -4.58 6.96
CA ASP A 220 5.94 -3.56 7.24
C ASP A 220 6.37 -3.66 8.71
N VAL A 221 7.66 -3.55 8.96
CA VAL A 221 8.25 -3.69 10.30
C VAL A 221 9.20 -2.53 10.54
N VAL A 222 8.99 -1.80 11.62
CA VAL A 222 9.83 -0.66 12.01
C VAL A 222 10.36 -0.88 13.42
N ALA A 223 11.68 -0.89 13.56
CA ALA A 223 12.34 -1.05 14.85
C ALA A 223 12.08 0.17 15.76
N VAL A 224 11.76 -0.08 17.02
CA VAL A 224 11.50 0.94 18.05
C VAL A 224 12.12 0.48 19.36
N GLY A 225 13.27 1.03 19.73
CA GLY A 225 13.89 0.80 21.05
C GLY A 225 14.13 -0.68 21.39
N GLY A 226 14.66 -1.49 20.47
CA GLY A 226 14.92 -2.92 20.67
C GLY A 226 13.71 -3.84 20.37
N ALA A 227 12.50 -3.28 20.33
CA ALA A 227 11.26 -3.91 19.86
C ALA A 227 10.94 -3.47 18.43
N ALA A 228 9.74 -3.81 17.92
CA ALA A 228 9.27 -3.27 16.66
C ALA A 228 7.75 -3.01 16.69
N GLU A 229 7.29 -2.05 15.89
CA GLU A 229 5.90 -1.94 15.47
C GLU A 229 5.78 -2.42 14.03
N ALA A 230 4.70 -3.14 13.73
CA ALA A 230 4.49 -3.70 12.41
C ALA A 230 3.02 -3.64 11.99
N LEU A 231 2.79 -3.72 10.68
CA LEU A 231 1.49 -4.06 10.10
C LEU A 231 1.49 -5.55 9.77
N ALA A 232 0.43 -6.24 10.14
CA ALA A 232 0.29 -7.68 9.96
C ALA A 232 -1.11 -8.04 9.46
N VAL A 233 -1.20 -8.98 8.53
CA VAL A 233 -2.46 -9.62 8.14
C VAL A 233 -2.75 -10.75 9.12
N VAL A 234 -3.84 -10.61 9.87
CA VAL A 234 -4.21 -11.45 11.01
C VAL A 234 -5.56 -12.09 10.75
N HIS A 235 -5.73 -13.36 11.13
CA HIS A 235 -7.01 -14.05 11.11
C HIS A 235 -7.84 -13.68 12.35
N ASP A 236 -9.15 -13.55 12.21
CA ASP A 236 -10.07 -13.14 13.29
C ASP A 236 -9.97 -14.07 14.52
N ASP A 237 -9.77 -15.38 14.28
CA ASP A 237 -9.67 -16.39 15.36
C ASP A 237 -8.46 -16.16 16.29
N THR A 238 -7.42 -15.44 15.85
CA THR A 238 -6.22 -15.13 16.65
C THR A 238 -6.29 -13.79 17.37
N GLN A 239 -7.34 -13.01 17.12
CA GLN A 239 -7.43 -11.63 17.64
C GLN A 239 -7.43 -11.56 19.16
N ALA A 240 -8.11 -12.50 19.84
CA ALA A 240 -8.17 -12.54 21.30
C ALA A 240 -6.79 -12.82 21.92
N SER A 241 -6.05 -13.77 21.36
CA SER A 241 -4.68 -14.12 21.81
C SER A 241 -3.73 -12.95 21.60
N LEU A 242 -3.81 -12.27 20.44
CA LEU A 242 -3.00 -11.10 20.17
C LEU A 242 -3.32 -9.91 21.08
N ALA A 243 -4.59 -9.72 21.46
CA ALA A 243 -4.99 -8.66 22.39
C ALA A 243 -4.37 -8.84 23.78
N SER A 244 -4.19 -10.08 24.23
CA SER A 244 -3.58 -10.43 25.51
C SER A 244 -2.04 -10.50 25.44
N GLY A 245 -1.48 -10.51 24.24
CA GLY A 245 -0.08 -10.80 23.99
C GLY A 245 0.21 -12.31 23.98
N VAL A 246 0.80 -12.79 22.92
CA VAL A 246 1.08 -14.20 22.71
C VAL A 246 2.50 -14.41 22.18
N GLU A 247 3.11 -15.53 22.51
CA GLU A 247 4.35 -15.95 21.87
C GLU A 247 4.02 -16.65 20.54
N ALA A 248 4.44 -16.00 19.44
CA ALA A 248 4.30 -16.54 18.09
C ALA A 248 5.53 -17.34 17.70
N GLY A 249 5.32 -18.51 17.13
CA GLY A 249 6.39 -19.35 16.58
C GLY A 249 6.88 -18.85 15.23
N LEU A 250 8.17 -19.04 14.95
CA LEU A 250 8.71 -18.85 13.60
C LEU A 250 8.63 -20.19 12.85
N PRO A 251 8.24 -20.19 11.55
CA PRO A 251 8.05 -21.41 10.78
C PRO A 251 9.32 -22.26 10.63
N ASP A 252 10.51 -21.64 10.75
CA ASP A 252 11.81 -22.30 10.69
C ASP A 252 12.22 -22.95 12.03
N GLY A 253 11.40 -22.83 13.07
CA GLY A 253 11.68 -23.36 14.41
C GLY A 253 12.78 -22.61 15.16
N SER A 254 13.25 -21.46 14.69
CA SER A 254 14.37 -20.70 15.30
C SER A 254 13.99 -19.99 16.60
N GLY A 255 12.78 -20.19 17.11
CA GLY A 255 12.29 -19.63 18.37
C GLY A 255 10.99 -18.86 18.23
N GLY A 256 10.62 -18.13 19.29
CA GLY A 256 9.40 -17.33 19.36
C GLY A 256 9.66 -15.82 19.36
N VAL A 257 8.62 -15.08 19.12
CA VAL A 257 8.55 -13.64 19.29
C VAL A 257 7.25 -13.28 20.00
N GLN A 258 7.33 -12.44 21.03
CA GLN A 258 6.12 -11.91 21.65
C GLN A 258 5.44 -10.93 20.71
N VAL A 259 4.16 -11.15 20.45
CA VAL A 259 3.32 -10.31 19.59
C VAL A 259 2.11 -9.84 20.38
N ILE A 260 1.82 -8.56 20.29
CA ILE A 260 0.61 -7.98 20.86
C ILE A 260 -0.06 -7.04 19.86
N ALA A 261 -1.37 -7.15 19.71
CA ALA A 261 -2.12 -6.20 18.90
C ALA A 261 -2.15 -4.84 19.59
N LEU A 262 -1.90 -3.78 18.81
CA LEU A 262 -2.02 -2.39 19.25
C LEU A 262 -3.40 -1.88 18.82
N THR A 263 -4.15 -1.34 19.77
CA THR A 263 -5.41 -0.65 19.48
C THR A 263 -5.15 0.59 18.61
N ALA A 264 -6.11 0.90 17.75
CA ALA A 264 -6.06 2.08 16.86
C ALA A 264 -6.05 3.38 17.65
#